data_2a0f1d39da299b179dfe66aeb966b2e7
#
_entry.id   2a0f1d39da299b179dfe66aeb966b2e7
#
_cell.length_a   1.000
_cell.length_b   1.000
_cell.length_c   1.000
_cell.angle_alpha   90.00
_cell.angle_beta   90.00
_cell.angle_gamma   90.00
#
_symmetry.space_group_name_H-M   'P 1'
#
loop_
_entity.id
_entity.type
_entity.pdbx_description
1 polymer ?
#
loop_
_entity_poly.entity_id
_entity_poly.type
_entity_poly.pdbx_seq_one_letter_code
_entity_poly.pdbx_strand_id
1 'polypeptide(L)'
;IRTKNDTVDAGIIARFCLAMKPEPWTPPAPAIRRLQAIARRLDALIAMRTQELNRLGVAHSLVEPSIKAHLAYLDSEIDKLKKQMRSDIDRDPDLKNKRDLLISIPGISDTTISVILAELDFQRFESVREVVAFMGLAPQDKISGTSVKGKPRLCKIGNARLRKCFYMPAMVAIRFNPAVADFHRRLKENGKNGKVI
;
A
#
# COMPACT_ATOMS: atom_id res chain seq x y z
N ILE A 1 -5.14 -35.50 10.15
CA ILE A 1 -3.95 -34.90 9.51
C ILE A 1 -4.42 -34.42 8.12
N ARG A 2 -4.44 -33.14 7.89
CA ARG A 2 -4.72 -32.61 6.56
C ARG A 2 -3.44 -32.65 5.75
N THR A 3 -3.31 -33.63 4.89
CA THR A 3 -2.22 -33.71 3.92
C THR A 3 -2.42 -32.58 2.92
N LYS A 4 -1.56 -31.58 2.94
CA LYS A 4 -1.53 -30.49 1.96
C LYS A 4 -0.62 -30.92 0.82
N ASN A 5 -1.17 -31.09 -0.38
CA ASN A 5 -0.43 -31.31 -1.60
C ASN A 5 -1.20 -30.72 -2.79
N ASP A 6 -0.51 -30.53 -3.90
CA ASP A 6 -1.04 -29.85 -5.08
C ASP A 6 -2.27 -30.56 -5.67
N THR A 7 -2.33 -31.90 -5.58
CA THR A 7 -3.47 -32.69 -6.07
C THR A 7 -4.73 -32.42 -5.27
N VAL A 8 -4.62 -32.35 -3.93
CA VAL A 8 -5.75 -32.03 -3.04
C VAL A 8 -6.20 -30.58 -3.27
N ASP A 9 -5.25 -29.64 -3.36
CA ASP A 9 -5.54 -28.24 -3.60
C ASP A 9 -6.21 -28.02 -4.97
N ALA A 10 -5.73 -28.66 -6.02
CA ALA A 10 -6.37 -28.65 -7.34
C ALA A 10 -7.81 -29.19 -7.31
N GLY A 11 -8.04 -30.28 -6.58
CA GLY A 11 -9.37 -30.85 -6.40
C GLY A 11 -10.33 -29.92 -5.63
N ILE A 12 -9.83 -29.18 -4.63
CA ILE A 12 -10.61 -28.17 -3.88
C ILE A 12 -10.95 -26.99 -4.80
N ILE A 13 -9.98 -26.48 -5.55
CA ILE A 13 -10.18 -25.38 -6.51
C ILE A 13 -11.21 -25.77 -7.55
N ALA A 14 -11.12 -26.96 -8.14
CA ALA A 14 -12.09 -27.43 -9.13
C ALA A 14 -13.51 -27.49 -8.56
N ARG A 15 -13.69 -28.03 -7.36
CA ARG A 15 -15.02 -28.07 -6.68
C ARG A 15 -15.53 -26.67 -6.36
N PHE A 16 -14.66 -25.77 -5.92
CA PHE A 16 -15.03 -24.37 -5.68
C PHE A 16 -15.50 -23.70 -6.97
N CYS A 17 -14.77 -23.88 -8.08
CA CYS A 17 -15.15 -23.29 -9.37
C CYS A 17 -16.49 -23.84 -9.88
N LEU A 18 -16.76 -25.14 -9.70
CA LEU A 18 -18.04 -25.76 -10.09
C LEU A 18 -19.22 -25.24 -9.26
N ALA A 19 -19.01 -25.09 -7.94
CA ALA A 19 -20.07 -24.67 -7.02
C ALA A 19 -20.34 -23.16 -7.08
N MET A 20 -19.29 -22.35 -7.10
CA MET A 20 -19.40 -20.89 -6.97
C MET A 20 -19.41 -20.16 -8.30
N LYS A 21 -18.97 -20.81 -9.39
CA LYS A 21 -18.86 -20.21 -10.74
C LYS A 21 -18.25 -18.81 -10.71
N PRO A 22 -17.04 -18.64 -10.12
CA PRO A 22 -16.42 -17.34 -9.99
C PRO A 22 -16.19 -16.71 -11.37
N GLU A 23 -16.28 -15.38 -11.43
CA GLU A 23 -15.94 -14.66 -12.66
C GLU A 23 -14.48 -14.93 -13.07
N PRO A 24 -14.21 -15.10 -14.38
CA PRO A 24 -12.84 -15.28 -14.86
C PRO A 24 -11.97 -14.09 -14.48
N TRP A 25 -10.78 -14.37 -13.98
CA TRP A 25 -9.80 -13.32 -13.71
C TRP A 25 -9.31 -12.69 -15.01
N THR A 26 -9.43 -11.37 -15.10
CA THR A 26 -8.89 -10.57 -16.20
C THR A 26 -7.59 -9.87 -15.75
N PRO A 27 -6.50 -9.98 -16.51
CA PRO A 27 -5.26 -9.31 -16.13
C PRO A 27 -5.41 -7.79 -16.24
N PRO A 28 -4.79 -7.01 -15.34
CA PRO A 28 -4.76 -5.56 -15.46
C PRO A 28 -4.16 -5.10 -16.78
N ALA A 29 -4.54 -3.91 -17.23
CA ALA A 29 -4.00 -3.29 -18.45
C ALA A 29 -2.45 -3.29 -18.45
N PRO A 30 -1.80 -3.40 -19.62
CA PRO A 30 -0.33 -3.43 -19.70
C PRO A 30 0.36 -2.25 -19.01
N ALA A 31 -0.22 -1.04 -19.07
CA ALA A 31 0.27 0.15 -18.37
C ALA A 31 0.28 -0.06 -16.85
N ILE A 32 -0.81 -0.57 -16.28
CA ILE A 32 -0.92 -0.87 -14.85
C ILE A 32 0.09 -1.94 -14.43
N ARG A 33 0.25 -3.01 -15.22
CA ARG A 33 1.25 -4.05 -14.92
C ARG A 33 2.68 -3.51 -14.88
N ARG A 34 3.03 -2.57 -15.80
CA ARG A 34 4.32 -1.88 -15.75
C ARG A 34 4.49 -1.05 -14.49
N LEU A 35 3.49 -0.24 -14.13
CA LEU A 35 3.51 0.53 -12.88
C LEU A 35 3.68 -0.37 -11.65
N GLN A 36 2.96 -1.50 -11.60
CA GLN A 36 3.10 -2.48 -10.51
C GLN A 36 4.51 -3.04 -10.42
N ALA A 37 5.12 -3.38 -11.56
CA ALA A 37 6.48 -3.90 -11.60
C ALA A 37 7.50 -2.86 -11.07
N ILE A 38 7.39 -1.60 -11.52
CA ILE A 38 8.24 -0.50 -11.07
C ILE A 38 8.01 -0.24 -9.57
N ALA A 39 6.77 -0.18 -9.10
CA ALA A 39 6.44 0.05 -7.70
C ALA A 39 7.03 -1.04 -6.78
N ARG A 40 6.93 -2.31 -7.19
CA ARG A 40 7.54 -3.44 -6.43
C ARG A 40 9.06 -3.33 -6.40
N ARG A 41 9.68 -2.94 -7.50
CA ARG A 41 11.14 -2.76 -7.55
C ARG A 41 11.58 -1.58 -6.68
N LEU A 42 10.86 -0.47 -6.70
CA LEU A 42 11.11 0.69 -5.82
C LEU A 42 11.06 0.30 -4.35
N ASP A 43 10.04 -0.44 -3.93
CA ASP A 43 9.95 -0.91 -2.53
C ASP A 43 11.17 -1.75 -2.14
N ALA A 44 11.62 -2.64 -3.02
CA ALA A 44 12.79 -3.48 -2.77
C ALA A 44 14.07 -2.62 -2.63
N LEU A 45 14.28 -1.65 -3.53
CA LEU A 45 15.45 -0.77 -3.47
C LEU A 45 15.43 0.14 -2.23
N ILE A 46 14.27 0.67 -1.85
CA ILE A 46 14.10 1.46 -0.63
C ILE A 46 14.39 0.61 0.62
N ALA A 47 13.96 -0.65 0.64
CA ALA A 47 14.25 -1.56 1.74
C ALA A 47 15.77 -1.86 1.83
N MET A 48 16.44 -2.12 0.70
CA MET A 48 17.91 -2.31 0.65
C MET A 48 18.65 -1.07 1.14
N ARG A 49 18.22 0.11 0.68
CA ARG A 49 18.79 1.39 1.12
C ARG A 49 18.67 1.59 2.64
N THR A 50 17.51 1.27 3.20
CA THR A 50 17.29 1.35 4.65
C THR A 50 18.21 0.40 5.41
N GLN A 51 18.42 -0.81 4.90
CA GLN A 51 19.34 -1.79 5.49
C GLN A 51 20.79 -1.26 5.47
N GLU A 52 21.24 -0.68 4.35
CA GLU A 52 22.59 -0.10 4.25
C GLU A 52 22.76 1.13 5.17
N LEU A 53 21.75 1.97 5.31
CA LEU A 53 21.77 3.08 6.26
C LEU A 53 21.93 2.60 7.72
N ASN A 54 21.19 1.55 8.09
CA ASN A 54 21.29 0.95 9.42
C ASN A 54 22.70 0.33 9.64
N ARG A 55 23.27 -0.31 8.62
CA ARG A 55 24.65 -0.84 8.67
C ARG A 55 25.66 0.27 8.82
N LEU A 56 25.50 1.38 8.09
CA LEU A 56 26.39 2.52 8.16
C LEU A 56 26.45 3.09 9.57
N GLY A 57 25.31 3.13 10.30
CA GLY A 57 25.24 3.66 11.66
C GLY A 57 26.06 2.91 12.72
N VAL A 58 26.48 1.65 12.41
CA VAL A 58 27.27 0.80 13.31
C VAL A 58 28.55 0.26 12.65
N ALA A 59 28.87 0.77 11.44
CA ALA A 59 29.98 0.25 10.63
C ALA A 59 31.35 0.70 11.19
N HIS A 60 32.34 -0.18 11.06
CA HIS A 60 33.73 0.22 11.25
C HIS A 60 34.17 1.13 10.10
N SER A 61 35.01 2.15 10.38
CA SER A 61 35.45 3.15 9.41
C SER A 61 36.06 2.57 8.12
N LEU A 62 36.70 1.41 8.22
CA LEU A 62 37.29 0.71 7.07
C LEU A 62 36.27 0.32 5.99
N VAL A 63 35.04 -0.03 6.38
CA VAL A 63 34.00 -0.50 5.46
C VAL A 63 32.96 0.58 5.09
N GLU A 64 32.97 1.72 5.80
CA GLU A 64 32.07 2.84 5.49
C GLU A 64 32.11 3.31 4.02
N PRO A 65 33.30 3.44 3.36
CA PRO A 65 33.35 3.89 1.97
C PRO A 65 32.57 2.95 1.02
N SER A 66 32.65 1.64 1.25
CA SER A 66 31.92 0.64 0.46
C SER A 66 30.41 0.78 0.65
N ILE A 67 29.94 0.95 1.90
CA ILE A 67 28.50 1.14 2.20
C ILE A 67 28.01 2.45 1.58
N LYS A 68 28.76 3.53 1.67
CA LYS A 68 28.41 4.83 1.08
C LYS A 68 28.32 4.75 -0.45
N ALA A 69 29.24 4.04 -1.11
CA ALA A 69 29.18 3.80 -2.56
C ALA A 69 27.93 3.01 -2.97
N HIS A 70 27.56 1.97 -2.21
CA HIS A 70 26.35 1.21 -2.46
C HIS A 70 25.07 2.05 -2.23
N LEU A 71 25.05 2.90 -1.20
CA LEU A 71 23.94 3.85 -0.97
C LEU A 71 23.76 4.81 -2.15
N ALA A 72 24.86 5.39 -2.66
CA ALA A 72 24.82 6.27 -3.83
C ALA A 72 24.30 5.56 -5.08
N TYR A 73 24.68 4.30 -5.30
CA TYR A 73 24.13 3.48 -6.38
C TYR A 73 22.62 3.26 -6.21
N LEU A 74 22.18 2.87 -5.01
CA LEU A 74 20.76 2.63 -4.71
C LEU A 74 19.93 3.92 -4.91
N ASP A 75 20.44 5.07 -4.49
CA ASP A 75 19.79 6.36 -4.68
C ASP A 75 19.62 6.69 -6.17
N SER A 76 20.65 6.47 -6.99
CA SER A 76 20.60 6.65 -8.43
C SER A 76 19.53 5.75 -9.09
N GLU A 77 19.48 4.48 -8.72
CA GLU A 77 18.49 3.53 -9.26
C GLU A 77 17.06 3.87 -8.83
N ILE A 78 16.87 4.30 -7.58
CA ILE A 78 15.56 4.76 -7.08
C ILE A 78 15.08 5.97 -7.89
N ASP A 79 15.96 6.93 -8.17
CA ASP A 79 15.60 8.13 -8.93
C ASP A 79 15.30 7.83 -10.40
N LYS A 80 16.05 6.92 -11.03
CA LYS A 80 15.73 6.44 -12.39
C LYS A 80 14.34 5.82 -12.47
N LEU A 81 14.01 4.93 -11.54
CA LEU A 81 12.69 4.28 -11.52
C LEU A 81 11.55 5.24 -11.21
N LYS A 82 11.77 6.24 -10.34
CA LYS A 82 10.77 7.30 -10.10
C LYS A 82 10.50 8.12 -11.35
N LYS A 83 11.56 8.50 -12.09
CA LYS A 83 11.43 9.21 -13.38
C LYS A 83 10.70 8.37 -14.42
N GLN A 84 11.04 7.08 -14.52
CA GLN A 84 10.38 6.14 -15.43
C GLN A 84 8.88 6.03 -15.10
N MET A 85 8.54 5.83 -13.83
CA MET A 85 7.16 5.72 -13.37
C MET A 85 6.35 6.98 -13.69
N ARG A 86 6.92 8.16 -13.47
CA ARG A 86 6.29 9.43 -13.82
C ARG A 86 6.06 9.54 -15.34
N SER A 87 7.07 9.20 -16.14
CA SER A 87 6.96 9.20 -17.60
C SER A 87 5.88 8.23 -18.09
N ASP A 88 5.75 7.05 -17.48
CA ASP A 88 4.73 6.07 -17.87
C ASP A 88 3.31 6.56 -17.51
N ILE A 89 3.15 7.26 -16.38
CA ILE A 89 1.87 7.91 -16.00
C ILE A 89 1.54 9.05 -16.97
N ASP A 90 2.50 9.90 -17.30
CA ASP A 90 2.28 11.07 -18.17
C ASP A 90 1.95 10.69 -19.62
N ARG A 91 2.37 9.50 -20.09
CA ARG A 91 2.08 8.96 -21.43
C ARG A 91 0.68 8.40 -21.57
N ASP A 92 0.04 8.01 -20.49
CA ASP A 92 -1.31 7.45 -20.51
C ASP A 92 -2.31 8.53 -20.06
N PRO A 93 -3.23 8.99 -20.94
CA PRO A 93 -4.15 10.07 -20.61
C PRO A 93 -5.05 9.80 -19.42
N ASP A 94 -5.51 8.55 -19.25
CA ASP A 94 -6.36 8.15 -18.11
C ASP A 94 -5.58 8.20 -16.79
N LEU A 95 -4.36 7.66 -16.77
CA LEU A 95 -3.49 7.71 -15.59
C LEU A 95 -3.09 9.14 -15.25
N LYS A 96 -2.81 9.97 -16.26
CA LYS A 96 -2.49 11.39 -16.07
C LYS A 96 -3.66 12.16 -15.44
N ASN A 97 -4.86 11.98 -15.96
CA ASN A 97 -6.05 12.62 -15.41
C ASN A 97 -6.28 12.19 -13.93
N LYS A 98 -6.17 10.91 -13.63
CA LYS A 98 -6.27 10.41 -12.25
C LYS A 98 -5.18 10.97 -11.35
N ARG A 99 -3.95 11.09 -11.84
CA ARG A 99 -2.85 11.75 -11.12
C ARG A 99 -3.16 13.20 -10.79
N ASP A 100 -3.64 13.96 -11.78
CA ASP A 100 -3.91 15.40 -11.62
C ASP A 100 -5.04 15.65 -10.61
N LEU A 101 -6.02 14.74 -10.52
CA LEU A 101 -7.04 14.75 -9.47
C LEU A 101 -6.43 14.43 -8.09
N LEU A 102 -5.56 13.44 -7.99
CA LEU A 102 -4.97 13.01 -6.73
C LEU A 102 -3.98 14.03 -6.16
N ILE A 103 -3.21 14.73 -7.00
CA ILE A 103 -2.21 15.72 -6.56
C ILE A 103 -2.85 16.95 -5.93
N SER A 104 -4.11 17.23 -6.25
CA SER A 104 -4.86 18.33 -5.64
C SER A 104 -5.17 18.12 -4.14
N ILE A 105 -5.02 16.87 -3.65
CA ILE A 105 -5.32 16.53 -2.27
C ILE A 105 -4.10 16.84 -1.38
N PRO A 106 -4.22 17.75 -0.39
CA PRO A 106 -3.12 18.08 0.51
C PRO A 106 -2.57 16.84 1.23
N GLY A 107 -1.26 16.64 1.13
CA GLY A 107 -0.57 15.51 1.76
C GLY A 107 -0.33 14.31 0.86
N ILE A 108 -0.90 14.27 -0.34
CA ILE A 108 -0.63 13.22 -1.32
C ILE A 108 0.56 13.63 -2.20
N SER A 109 1.61 12.80 -2.18
CA SER A 109 2.83 12.98 -2.98
C SER A 109 2.81 12.14 -4.26
N ASP A 110 3.67 12.46 -5.21
CA ASP A 110 3.87 11.66 -6.45
C ASP A 110 4.13 10.17 -6.14
N THR A 111 4.89 9.87 -5.09
CA THR A 111 5.13 8.48 -4.68
C THR A 111 3.84 7.78 -4.23
N THR A 112 3.02 8.47 -3.44
CA THR A 112 1.72 7.94 -3.00
C THR A 112 0.78 7.73 -4.19
N ILE A 113 0.69 8.72 -5.10
CA ILE A 113 -0.11 8.63 -6.33
C ILE A 113 0.30 7.41 -7.15
N SER A 114 1.59 7.22 -7.33
CA SER A 114 2.12 6.10 -8.12
C SER A 114 1.70 4.73 -7.55
N VAL A 115 1.71 4.58 -6.23
CA VAL A 115 1.23 3.36 -5.57
C VAL A 115 -0.28 3.20 -5.71
N ILE A 116 -1.04 4.29 -5.56
CA ILE A 116 -2.50 4.29 -5.72
C ILE A 116 -2.86 3.84 -7.14
N LEU A 117 -2.27 4.46 -8.17
CA LEU A 117 -2.54 4.14 -9.58
C LEU A 117 -2.11 2.72 -9.96
N ALA A 118 -1.06 2.18 -9.33
CA ALA A 118 -0.59 0.83 -9.58
C ALA A 118 -1.47 -0.25 -8.91
N GLU A 119 -2.04 0.03 -7.73
CA GLU A 119 -2.66 -0.99 -6.90
C GLU A 119 -4.19 -0.86 -6.78
N LEU A 120 -4.75 0.31 -7.13
CA LEU A 120 -6.17 0.59 -7.00
C LEU A 120 -6.82 0.78 -8.37
N ASP A 121 -7.69 -0.15 -8.72
CA ASP A 121 -8.59 0.00 -9.87
C ASP A 121 -9.90 0.63 -9.39
N PHE A 122 -10.06 1.92 -9.63
CA PHE A 122 -11.23 2.68 -9.16
C PHE A 122 -12.55 2.18 -9.76
N GLN A 123 -12.53 1.53 -10.93
CA GLN A 123 -13.73 1.04 -11.59
C GLN A 123 -14.31 -0.23 -10.96
N ARG A 124 -13.52 -0.91 -10.10
CA ARG A 124 -13.94 -2.14 -9.41
C ARG A 124 -14.77 -1.89 -8.15
N PHE A 125 -14.88 -0.65 -7.71
CA PHE A 125 -15.49 -0.31 -6.43
C PHE A 125 -16.69 0.61 -6.63
N GLU A 126 -17.80 0.25 -6.04
CA GLU A 126 -19.03 1.05 -6.05
C GLU A 126 -19.07 2.05 -4.88
N SER A 127 -18.30 1.80 -3.83
CA SER A 127 -18.31 2.63 -2.63
C SER A 127 -16.93 2.82 -2.00
N VAL A 128 -16.77 3.93 -1.27
CA VAL A 128 -15.58 4.20 -0.45
C VAL A 128 -15.35 3.09 0.60
N ARG A 129 -16.42 2.47 1.12
CA ARG A 129 -16.33 1.40 2.10
C ARG A 129 -15.63 0.17 1.54
N GLU A 130 -15.88 -0.16 0.29
CA GLU A 130 -15.20 -1.27 -0.39
C GLU A 130 -13.71 -0.99 -0.59
N VAL A 131 -13.35 0.25 -0.96
CA VAL A 131 -11.96 0.69 -1.07
C VAL A 131 -11.25 0.57 0.29
N VAL A 132 -11.88 1.01 1.38
CA VAL A 132 -11.35 0.91 2.74
C VAL A 132 -11.17 -0.55 3.16
N ALA A 133 -12.13 -1.42 2.83
CA ALA A 133 -12.05 -2.86 3.09
C ALA A 133 -10.93 -3.51 2.25
N PHE A 134 -10.82 -3.16 0.96
CA PHE A 134 -9.75 -3.63 0.08
C PHE A 134 -8.36 -3.26 0.59
N MET A 135 -8.20 -2.08 1.18
CA MET A 135 -6.95 -1.67 1.85
C MET A 135 -6.71 -2.38 3.19
N GLY A 136 -7.70 -3.11 3.72
CA GLY A 136 -7.63 -3.74 5.04
C GLY A 136 -7.64 -2.73 6.19
N LEU A 137 -8.28 -1.57 5.98
CA LEU A 137 -8.46 -0.50 6.97
C LEU A 137 -9.83 -0.57 7.67
N ALA A 138 -10.71 -1.46 7.24
CA ALA A 138 -12.00 -1.67 7.87
C ALA A 138 -11.80 -2.18 9.32
N PRO A 139 -12.56 -1.66 10.30
CA PRO A 139 -12.55 -2.20 11.64
C PRO A 139 -13.11 -3.62 11.65
N GLN A 140 -12.49 -4.49 12.43
CA GLN A 140 -12.95 -5.85 12.67
C GLN A 140 -13.23 -6.01 14.16
N ASP A 141 -14.44 -6.39 14.48
CA ASP A 141 -14.83 -6.75 15.83
C ASP A 141 -14.24 -8.12 16.20
N LYS A 142 -13.79 -8.24 17.46
CA LYS A 142 -13.31 -9.50 18.00
C LYS A 142 -14.29 -9.96 19.08
N ILE A 143 -15.49 -10.36 18.64
CA ILE A 143 -16.56 -10.83 19.51
C ILE A 143 -16.91 -12.27 19.10
N SER A 144 -16.94 -13.18 20.09
CA SER A 144 -17.41 -14.55 19.88
C SER A 144 -18.21 -15.00 21.10
N GLY A 145 -19.48 -15.27 20.90
CA GLY A 145 -20.42 -15.62 21.95
C GLY A 145 -20.49 -14.57 23.05
N THR A 146 -20.69 -15.02 24.27
CA THR A 146 -20.78 -14.17 25.48
C THR A 146 -19.43 -13.92 26.17
N SER A 147 -18.44 -14.79 25.92
CA SER A 147 -17.17 -14.85 26.64
C SER A 147 -16.02 -14.06 25.99
N VAL A 148 -16.01 -13.91 24.66
CA VAL A 148 -14.94 -13.20 23.97
C VAL A 148 -15.39 -11.80 23.58
N LYS A 149 -14.93 -10.78 24.32
CA LYS A 149 -15.16 -9.36 24.04
C LYS A 149 -13.81 -8.64 23.88
N GLY A 150 -13.20 -8.80 22.70
CA GLY A 150 -11.94 -8.13 22.37
C GLY A 150 -12.14 -6.71 21.85
N LYS A 151 -11.12 -5.86 21.99
CA LYS A 151 -11.15 -4.50 21.41
C LYS A 151 -11.13 -4.60 19.88
N PRO A 152 -11.98 -3.83 19.15
CA PRO A 152 -11.92 -3.74 17.70
C PRO A 152 -10.52 -3.36 17.20
N ARG A 153 -10.11 -3.94 16.10
CA ARG A 153 -8.81 -3.67 15.45
C ARG A 153 -9.00 -3.53 13.95
N LEU A 154 -8.03 -2.91 13.27
CA LEU A 154 -8.00 -2.94 11.82
C LEU A 154 -7.89 -4.38 11.33
N CYS A 155 -8.70 -4.74 10.34
CA CYS A 155 -8.77 -6.10 9.76
C CYS A 155 -7.41 -6.56 9.23
N LYS A 156 -6.66 -5.66 8.58
CA LYS A 156 -5.36 -5.93 7.92
C LYS A 156 -5.42 -6.97 6.80
N ILE A 157 -6.60 -7.55 6.51
CA ILE A 157 -6.83 -8.42 5.36
C ILE A 157 -7.07 -7.49 4.16
N GLY A 158 -6.14 -7.48 3.20
CA GLY A 158 -6.23 -6.61 2.03
C GLY A 158 -4.87 -6.10 1.58
N ASN A 159 -4.86 -5.07 0.72
CA ASN A 159 -3.64 -4.56 0.10
C ASN A 159 -2.75 -3.82 1.10
N ALA A 160 -1.71 -4.50 1.59
CA ALA A 160 -0.77 -3.94 2.56
C ALA A 160 0.06 -2.76 2.02
N ARG A 161 0.28 -2.68 0.69
CA ARG A 161 1.02 -1.58 0.07
C ARG A 161 0.23 -0.29 0.11
N LEU A 162 -1.06 -0.35 -0.28
CA LEU A 162 -1.96 0.79 -0.16
C LEU A 162 -2.05 1.25 1.29
N ARG A 163 -2.29 0.33 2.23
CA ARG A 163 -2.35 0.68 3.66
C ARG A 163 -1.08 1.38 4.14
N LYS A 164 0.11 0.90 3.73
CA LYS A 164 1.39 1.52 4.08
C LYS A 164 1.54 2.90 3.45
N CYS A 165 1.16 3.07 2.19
CA CYS A 165 1.37 4.34 1.49
C CYS A 165 0.49 5.47 2.01
N PHE A 166 -0.68 5.18 2.59
CA PHE A 166 -1.57 6.19 3.18
C PHE A 166 -1.15 6.69 4.56
N TYR A 167 -0.22 6.02 5.24
CA TYR A 167 0.18 6.41 6.60
C TYR A 167 0.77 7.83 6.67
N MET A 168 1.76 8.12 5.84
CA MET A 168 2.40 9.45 5.84
C MET A 168 1.46 10.55 5.32
N PRO A 169 0.72 10.36 4.21
CA PRO A 169 -0.32 11.29 3.80
C PRO A 169 -1.34 11.62 4.89
N ALA A 170 -1.79 10.63 5.65
CA ALA A 170 -2.72 10.87 6.76
C ALA A 170 -2.10 11.76 7.84
N MET A 171 -0.84 11.56 8.20
CA MET A 171 -0.12 12.40 9.16
C MET A 171 0.05 13.85 8.67
N VAL A 172 0.28 14.04 7.36
CA VAL A 172 0.35 15.37 6.75
C VAL A 172 -1.04 16.01 6.68
N ALA A 173 -2.05 15.23 6.31
CA ALA A 173 -3.44 15.71 6.20
C ALA A 173 -3.99 16.24 7.53
N ILE A 174 -3.60 15.72 8.68
CA ILE A 174 -3.95 16.26 10.01
C ILE A 174 -3.59 17.75 10.13
N ARG A 175 -2.50 18.19 9.47
CA ARG A 175 -2.03 19.59 9.54
C ARG A 175 -2.57 20.47 8.43
N PHE A 176 -2.78 19.93 7.24
CA PHE A 176 -3.01 20.72 6.03
C PHE A 176 -4.38 20.49 5.38
N ASN A 177 -5.12 19.47 5.81
CA ASN A 177 -6.48 19.23 5.31
C ASN A 177 -7.50 19.55 6.41
N PRO A 178 -8.32 20.61 6.25
CA PRO A 178 -9.27 21.05 7.28
C PRO A 178 -10.23 19.96 7.76
N ALA A 179 -10.77 19.17 6.83
CA ALA A 179 -11.71 18.08 7.14
C ALA A 179 -11.04 16.98 8.00
N VAL A 180 -9.78 16.63 7.70
CA VAL A 180 -9.03 15.64 8.47
C VAL A 180 -8.60 16.22 9.82
N ALA A 181 -8.20 17.49 9.87
CA ALA A 181 -7.85 18.19 11.10
C ALA A 181 -9.05 18.24 12.08
N ASP A 182 -10.24 18.56 11.58
CA ASP A 182 -11.47 18.58 12.38
C ASP A 182 -11.85 17.18 12.88
N PHE A 183 -11.71 16.16 12.04
CA PHE A 183 -11.92 14.77 12.44
C PHE A 183 -10.93 14.35 13.53
N HIS A 184 -9.66 14.67 13.38
CA HIS A 184 -8.61 14.40 14.38
C HIS A 184 -8.92 15.08 15.71
N ARG A 185 -9.27 16.38 15.70
CA ARG A 185 -9.65 17.15 16.90
C ARG A 185 -10.80 16.48 17.65
N ARG A 186 -11.89 16.14 16.94
CA ARG A 186 -13.06 15.46 17.50
C ARG A 186 -12.72 14.12 18.14
N LEU A 187 -11.84 13.32 17.54
CA LEU A 187 -11.41 12.06 18.11
C LEU A 187 -10.57 12.27 19.39
N LYS A 188 -9.73 13.31 19.41
CA LYS A 188 -8.92 13.67 20.57
C LYS A 188 -9.79 14.15 21.75
N GLU A 189 -10.78 14.98 21.48
CA GLU A 189 -11.77 15.43 22.47
C GLU A 189 -12.57 14.27 23.07
N ASN A 190 -12.86 13.25 22.26
CA ASN A 190 -13.47 11.99 22.72
C ASN A 190 -12.51 11.03 23.43
N GLY A 191 -11.33 11.51 23.86
CA GLY A 191 -10.36 10.76 24.68
C GLY A 191 -9.63 9.64 23.92
N LYS A 192 -9.62 9.64 22.60
CA LYS A 192 -8.85 8.64 21.82
C LYS A 192 -7.36 8.92 21.92
N ASN A 193 -6.57 7.87 22.12
CA ASN A 193 -5.11 7.96 22.17
C ASN A 193 -4.56 8.28 20.76
N GLY A 194 -3.50 9.10 20.65
CA GLY A 194 -2.88 9.50 19.39
C GLY A 194 -2.41 8.35 18.48
N LYS A 195 -2.17 7.15 19.03
CA LYS A 195 -1.90 5.95 18.21
C LYS A 195 -3.17 5.31 17.60
N VAL A 196 -4.35 5.73 18.03
CA VAL A 196 -5.66 5.23 17.57
C VAL A 196 -6.28 6.19 16.57
N ILE A 197 -5.89 7.45 16.64
CA ILE A 197 -6.29 8.52 15.72
C ILE A 197 -5.40 8.48 14.48
#